data_a27dfd9e75ddc60cae1bf03f767d2fa2
#
_entry.id   a27dfd9e75ddc60cae1bf03f767d2fa2
#
_cell.length_a   1.000
_cell.length_b   1.000
_cell.length_c   1.000
_cell.angle_alpha   90.00
_cell.angle_beta   90.00
_cell.angle_gamma   90.00
#
_symmetry.space_group_name_H-M   'P 1'
#
loop_
_entity.id
_entity.type
_entity.pdbx_description
1 polymer ?
#
loop_
_entity_poly.entity_id
_entity_poly.type
_entity_poly.pdbx_seq_one_letter_code
_entity_poly.pdbx_strand_id
1 'polypeptide(L)' 'MSRDETWITEHFQELVEHYSGKYVGIANRRVIAVGEGADEVAEKARDLVESSRLHIVKVPTEQEMSWLL' A
#
# COMPACT_ATOMS: atom_id res chain seq x y z
N MET A 1 -7.39 7.46 14.89
CA MET A 1 -6.66 7.04 13.70
C MET A 1 -5.80 5.82 13.98
N SER A 2 -5.74 4.89 13.07
CA SER A 2 -4.87 3.73 13.25
C SER A 2 -3.42 4.12 13.01
N ARG A 3 -2.50 3.39 13.63
CA ARG A 3 -1.07 3.61 13.44
C ARG A 3 -0.63 3.32 12.01
N ASP A 4 -1.32 2.36 11.36
CA ASP A 4 -1.01 2.00 9.99
C ASP A 4 -1.34 3.12 9.02
N GLU A 5 -2.45 3.82 9.23
CA GLU A 5 -2.82 4.96 8.40
C GLU A 5 -1.81 6.10 8.54
N THR A 6 -1.36 6.36 9.76
CA THR A 6 -0.32 7.37 10.00
C THR A 6 0.98 6.98 9.31
N TRP A 7 1.36 5.71 9.41
CA TRP A 7 2.55 5.19 8.76
C TRP A 7 2.47 5.37 7.24
N ILE A 8 1.32 5.05 6.65
CA ILE A 8 1.10 5.20 5.21
C ILE A 8 1.30 6.65 4.79
N THR A 9 0.70 7.58 5.53
CA THR A 9 0.82 9.00 5.23
C THR A 9 2.27 9.49 5.31
N GLU A 10 2.97 9.07 6.35
CA GLU A 10 4.36 9.48 6.55
C GLU A 10 5.32 8.91 5.52
N HIS A 11 5.02 7.72 5.01
CA HIS A 11 5.91 7.03 4.07
C HIS A 11 5.38 7.01 2.64
N PHE A 12 4.37 7.83 2.36
CA PHE A 12 3.71 7.83 1.05
C PHE A 12 4.69 8.09 -0.10
N GLN A 13 5.60 9.02 0.09
CA GLN A 13 6.58 9.34 -0.94
C GLN A 13 7.48 8.13 -1.23
N GLU A 14 7.90 7.42 -0.21
CA GLU A 14 8.70 6.21 -0.39
C GLU A 14 7.92 5.13 -1.13
N LEU A 15 6.62 5.01 -0.82
CA LEU A 15 5.77 4.05 -1.53
C LEU A 15 5.68 4.38 -3.01
N VAL A 16 5.53 5.65 -3.35
CA VAL A 16 5.50 6.07 -4.74
C VAL A 16 6.83 5.77 -5.44
N GLU A 17 7.94 6.02 -4.78
CA GLU A 17 9.25 5.77 -5.36
C GLU A 17 9.50 4.29 -5.64
N HIS A 18 9.06 3.40 -4.75
CA HIS A 18 9.38 1.98 -4.85
C HIS A 18 8.28 1.14 -5.49
N TYR A 19 7.03 1.57 -5.40
CA TYR A 19 5.88 0.75 -5.81
C TYR A 19 4.93 1.49 -6.74
N SER A 20 5.43 2.46 -7.47
CA SER A 20 4.63 3.29 -8.38
C SER A 20 3.74 2.44 -9.29
N GLY A 21 2.46 2.76 -9.29
CA GLY A 21 1.48 2.08 -10.14
C GLY A 21 1.04 0.70 -9.65
N LYS A 22 1.51 0.27 -8.49
CA LYS A 22 1.18 -1.04 -7.95
C LYS A 22 0.27 -0.94 -6.75
N TYR A 23 -0.33 -2.07 -6.39
CA TYR A 23 -1.09 -2.18 -5.15
C TYR A 23 -0.18 -2.75 -4.08
N VAL A 24 -0.26 -2.21 -2.87
CA VAL A 24 0.52 -2.69 -1.73
C VAL A 24 -0.40 -3.05 -0.58
N GLY A 25 -0.06 -4.11 0.12
CA GLY A 25 -0.71 -4.50 1.35
C GLY A 25 0.15 -4.08 2.53
N ILE A 26 -0.44 -3.36 3.46
CA ILE A 26 0.28 -2.80 4.60
C ILE A 26 -0.35 -3.30 5.89
N ALA A 27 0.49 -3.78 6.78
CA ALA A 27 0.08 -4.19 8.13
C ALA A 27 1.28 -4.04 9.06
N ASN A 28 1.00 -3.76 10.33
CA ASN A 28 2.05 -3.60 11.34
C ASN A 28 3.12 -2.59 10.91
N ARG A 29 2.69 -1.52 10.25
CA ARG A 29 3.55 -0.40 9.82
C ARG A 29 4.65 -0.86 8.85
N ARG A 30 4.29 -1.75 7.92
CA ARG A 30 5.23 -2.17 6.87
C ARG A 30 4.47 -2.72 5.67
N VAL A 31 5.14 -2.77 4.54
CA VAL A 31 4.61 -3.39 3.33
C VAL A 31 4.83 -4.90 3.45
N ILE A 32 3.73 -5.66 3.37
CA ILE A 32 3.81 -7.12 3.50
C ILE A 32 3.51 -7.84 2.19
N ALA A 33 2.92 -7.14 1.21
CA ALA A 33 2.61 -7.73 -0.07
C ALA A 33 2.55 -6.65 -1.14
N VAL A 34 2.88 -7.02 -2.37
CA VAL A 34 2.82 -6.12 -3.53
C VAL A 34 2.23 -6.90 -4.69
N GLY A 35 1.36 -6.27 -5.47
CA GLY A 35 0.76 -6.90 -6.63
C GLY A 35 0.22 -5.91 -7.63
N GLU A 36 -0.26 -6.41 -8.75
CA GLU A 36 -0.82 -5.60 -9.83
C GLU A 36 -2.29 -5.25 -9.59
N GLY A 37 -2.93 -5.89 -8.63
CA GLY A 37 -4.31 -5.63 -8.28
C GLY A 37 -4.58 -5.94 -6.83
N ALA A 38 -5.69 -5.42 -6.30
CA ALA A 38 -6.06 -5.62 -4.90
C ALA A 38 -6.27 -7.09 -4.57
N ASP A 39 -6.86 -7.86 -5.49
CA ASP A 39 -7.11 -9.29 -5.28
C ASP A 39 -5.80 -10.06 -5.09
N GLU A 40 -4.80 -9.73 -5.89
CA GLU A 40 -3.50 -10.37 -5.79
C GLU A 40 -2.83 -10.07 -4.45
N VAL A 41 -2.89 -8.81 -4.03
CA VAL A 41 -2.33 -8.39 -2.74
C VAL A 41 -3.04 -9.10 -1.59
N ALA A 42 -4.37 -9.13 -1.63
CA ALA A 42 -5.15 -9.78 -0.60
C ALA A 42 -4.81 -11.26 -0.48
N GLU A 43 -4.65 -11.93 -1.62
CA GLU A 43 -4.30 -13.34 -1.63
C GLU A 43 -2.91 -13.61 -1.06
N LYS A 44 -1.93 -12.79 -1.44
CA LYS A 44 -0.58 -12.91 -0.92
C LYS A 44 -0.51 -12.65 0.57
N ALA A 45 -1.30 -11.72 1.07
CA ALA A 45 -1.28 -11.32 2.47
C ALA A 45 -2.13 -12.21 3.37
N ARG A 46 -2.99 -13.04 2.79
CA ARG A 46 -3.97 -13.82 3.55
C ARG A 46 -3.35 -14.67 4.66
N ASP A 47 -2.20 -15.27 4.39
CA ASP A 47 -1.52 -16.13 5.34
C ASP A 47 -0.56 -15.39 6.26
N LEU A 48 -0.37 -14.08 6.04
CA LEU A 48 0.59 -13.26 6.78
C LEU A 48 -0.08 -12.42 7.85
N VAL A 49 -1.35 -12.04 7.64
CA VAL A 49 -2.04 -11.15 8.56
C VAL A 49 -3.56 -11.36 8.40
N GLU A 50 -4.30 -11.09 9.47
CA GLU A 50 -5.76 -11.12 9.40
C GLU A 50 -6.26 -10.01 8.49
N SER A 51 -7.29 -10.32 7.69
CA SER A 51 -7.84 -9.37 6.73
C SER A 51 -8.32 -8.07 7.39
N SER A 52 -8.76 -8.14 8.64
CA SER A 52 -9.20 -6.95 9.38
C SER A 52 -8.08 -5.97 9.68
N ARG A 53 -6.83 -6.43 9.60
CA ARG A 53 -5.65 -5.60 9.86
C ARG A 53 -4.92 -5.19 8.59
N LEU A 54 -5.35 -5.70 7.46
CA LEU A 54 -4.70 -5.43 6.19
C LEU A 54 -5.25 -4.15 5.56
N HIS A 55 -4.35 -3.26 5.18
CA HIS A 55 -4.67 -2.06 4.41
C HIS A 55 -4.14 -2.24 3.01
N ILE A 56 -5.01 -2.20 2.02
CA ILE A 56 -4.60 -2.28 0.62
C ILE A 56 -4.68 -0.90 0.01
N VAL A 57 -3.55 -0.44 -0.51
CA VAL A 57 -3.42 0.91 -1.07
C VAL A 57 -2.94 0.81 -2.51
N LYS A 58 -3.62 1.52 -3.40
CA LYS A 58 -3.12 1.68 -4.76
C LYS A 58 -2.15 2.84 -4.76
N VAL A 59 -0.89 2.56 -5.11
CA VAL A 59 0.14 3.58 -5.17
C VAL A 59 0.07 4.27 -6.54
N PRO A 60 -0.12 5.58 -6.58
CA PRO A 60 -0.18 6.30 -7.85
C PRO A 60 1.18 6.34 -8.52
N THR A 61 1.18 6.54 -9.84
CA THR A 61 2.42 6.80 -10.55
C THR A 61 2.80 8.27 -10.35
N GLU A 62 4.06 8.59 -10.60
CA GLU A 62 4.51 9.98 -10.55
C GLU A 62 3.73 10.83 -11.56
N GLN A 63 3.39 10.25 -12.70
CA GLN A 63 2.60 10.90 -13.71
C GLN A 63 1.21 11.24 -13.21
N GLU A 64 0.58 10.32 -12.48
CA GLU A 64 -0.73 10.57 -11.88
C GLU A 64 -0.65 11.66 -10.82
N MET A 65 0.42 11.68 -10.04
CA MET A 65 0.61 12.68 -9.00
C MET A 65 0.82 14.08 -9.56
N SER A 66 1.41 14.20 -10.74
CA SER A 66 1.65 15.52 -11.35
C SER A 66 0.37 16.27 -11.65
N TRP A 67 -0.76 15.57 -11.75
CA TRP A 67 -2.07 16.20 -11.94
C TRP A 67 -2.53 16.96 -10.71
N LEU A 68 -2.01 16.64 -9.55
CA LEU A 68 -2.41 17.24 -8.29
C LEU A 68 -1.60 18.49 -7.96
N LEU A 69 -0.58 18.74 -8.74
CA LEU A 69 0.27 19.90 -8.57
C LEU A 69 -0.14 21.00 -9.59
#